data_1867712e3f90f1a63037808afe58de64
#
_entry.id   1867712e3f90f1a63037808afe58de64
#
_cell.length_a   1.000
_cell.length_b   1.000
_cell.length_c   1.000
_cell.angle_alpha   90.00
_cell.angle_beta   90.00
_cell.angle_gamma   90.00
#
_symmetry.space_group_name_H-M   'P 1'
#
loop_
_entity.id
_entity.type
_entity.pdbx_description
1 polymer ?
#
loop_
_entity_poly.entity_id
_entity_poly.type
_entity_poly.pdbx_seq_one_letter_code
_entity_poly.pdbx_strand_id
1 'polypeptide(L)'
;MNFNEAQKKAIESIHGPMLILAGAGAGKTRVITNRIANMIKNHKILPEEILAVTFTTKAAKEMKERVEKMVSKRIEISTFHSFSLKILKQYYKELDYEKNFTIYDVLDQMNIINVIMKKNNFETKESTYEIANFISKFKEGNVKKIDFSNVIIFEEIVSQYNNIMKQNNAMDFSDILINLNKLLDISEILNEIQEKFKYIMVDEYQDTNNIQYEIIRKISKKYKNICVVGDENQSIYGFRGANIQNILDFEKDYPDATIIKLDINYRSTQNIVNASNAVIIHNKERIDKIIKSNNEIGEKINYNLYGSEYEEAKKVIEQIEINIKNNDYDNAILYRVNNQSRIFEEYLSQKKIKYVVKDGEEFHKRKEIRNILFVLNFIYNNDDFYNAFRAINMPRKMISMSTMQLISNLALKHDITLLEAMMYSNLLNINKLQQEYIYNFAKFIKEILEKNKKISTIVEEICNRGYYEYLKTESIDYLDKMDNINEFKRSIEEFENNNQKEGIELLSEFLEHIENLNVKNQNESNAVKLMTIHSSKGLEFNNVFIIGMEEGQIPKIINGSEEKIEEERRLFYVALTRSKKKIYLSMSKEKIINNKVITNK
;
A
#
# COMPACT_ATOMS: atom_id res chain seq x y z
N MET A 1 -32.13 11.97 -4.13
CA MET A 1 -32.17 10.66 -4.83
C MET A 1 -32.94 9.70 -3.97
N ASN A 2 -33.96 9.09 -4.50
CA ASN A 2 -34.77 8.08 -3.81
C ASN A 2 -33.99 6.74 -3.81
N PHE A 3 -34.25 5.90 -2.80
CA PHE A 3 -33.76 4.52 -2.77
C PHE A 3 -34.61 3.66 -3.73
N ASN A 4 -33.96 2.73 -4.43
CA ASN A 4 -34.67 1.69 -5.17
C ASN A 4 -35.24 0.62 -4.23
N GLU A 5 -36.05 -0.29 -4.75
CA GLU A 5 -36.73 -1.31 -3.93
C GLU A 5 -35.78 -2.22 -3.16
N ALA A 6 -34.66 -2.66 -3.80
CA ALA A 6 -33.67 -3.49 -3.13
C ALA A 6 -32.94 -2.72 -2.01
N GLN A 7 -32.60 -1.45 -2.25
CA GLN A 7 -31.99 -0.58 -1.23
C GLN A 7 -32.97 -0.33 -0.07
N LYS A 8 -34.27 -0.06 -0.34
CA LYS A 8 -35.28 0.09 0.70
C LYS A 8 -35.42 -1.17 1.54
N LYS A 9 -35.55 -2.33 0.88
CA LYS A 9 -35.60 -3.62 1.57
C LYS A 9 -34.40 -3.85 2.47
N ALA A 10 -33.18 -3.51 2.00
CA ALA A 10 -31.98 -3.61 2.80
C ALA A 10 -31.94 -2.66 4.00
N ILE A 11 -32.56 -1.49 3.92
CA ILE A 11 -32.65 -0.51 5.01
C ILE A 11 -33.70 -0.91 6.03
N GLU A 12 -34.81 -1.48 5.59
CA GLU A 12 -36.01 -1.74 6.41
C GLU A 12 -36.01 -3.11 7.10
N SER A 13 -35.36 -4.12 6.54
CA SER A 13 -35.29 -5.47 7.14
C SER A 13 -34.26 -5.49 8.28
N ILE A 14 -34.72 -5.35 9.53
CA ILE A 14 -33.82 -5.08 10.68
C ILE A 14 -33.27 -6.35 11.32
N HIS A 15 -34.05 -7.40 11.45
CA HIS A 15 -33.71 -8.60 12.22
C HIS A 15 -33.22 -9.74 11.34
N GLY A 16 -32.45 -10.65 11.94
CA GLY A 16 -31.92 -11.83 11.33
C GLY A 16 -30.62 -11.58 10.51
N PRO A 17 -30.00 -12.67 10.05
CA PRO A 17 -28.80 -12.57 9.23
C PRO A 17 -29.13 -12.05 7.84
N MET A 18 -28.29 -11.15 7.33
CA MET A 18 -28.48 -10.52 6.03
C MET A 18 -27.14 -10.38 5.29
N LEU A 19 -27.14 -10.77 4.04
CA LEU A 19 -26.06 -10.50 3.09
C LEU A 19 -26.54 -9.52 2.03
N ILE A 20 -25.89 -8.37 1.95
CA ILE A 20 -26.10 -7.38 0.89
C ILE A 20 -24.97 -7.53 -0.13
N LEU A 21 -25.28 -8.18 -1.24
CA LEU A 21 -24.37 -8.32 -2.38
C LEU A 21 -24.48 -7.07 -3.24
N ALA A 22 -23.51 -6.19 -3.15
CA ALA A 22 -23.59 -4.88 -3.77
C ALA A 22 -22.48 -4.69 -4.80
N GLY A 23 -22.83 -4.63 -6.07
CA GLY A 23 -21.87 -4.31 -7.12
C GLY A 23 -21.18 -2.96 -6.93
N ALA A 24 -20.12 -2.74 -7.70
CA ALA A 24 -19.45 -1.45 -7.74
C ALA A 24 -20.45 -0.32 -8.06
N GLY A 25 -20.38 0.80 -7.35
CA GLY A 25 -21.26 1.95 -7.59
C GLY A 25 -22.73 1.76 -7.21
N ALA A 26 -23.12 0.66 -6.53
CA ALA A 26 -24.49 0.38 -6.11
C ALA A 26 -24.93 1.10 -4.82
N GLY A 27 -24.05 1.88 -4.21
CA GLY A 27 -24.35 2.68 -3.02
C GLY A 27 -24.25 1.91 -1.70
N LYS A 28 -23.35 0.93 -1.58
CA LYS A 28 -23.07 0.13 -0.35
C LYS A 28 -23.08 0.97 0.92
N THR A 29 -22.16 1.90 1.02
CA THR A 29 -21.99 2.75 2.22
C THR A 29 -23.23 3.60 2.51
N ARG A 30 -23.96 4.04 1.48
CA ARG A 30 -25.20 4.78 1.64
C ARG A 30 -26.30 3.90 2.24
N VAL A 31 -26.42 2.65 1.81
CA VAL A 31 -27.41 1.71 2.34
C VAL A 31 -27.11 1.38 3.80
N ILE A 32 -25.88 1.02 4.14
CA ILE A 32 -25.52 0.65 5.52
C ILE A 32 -25.67 1.82 6.50
N THR A 33 -25.30 3.05 6.11
CA THR A 33 -25.45 4.23 6.96
C THR A 33 -26.94 4.58 7.19
N ASN A 34 -27.77 4.47 6.15
CA ASN A 34 -29.22 4.72 6.29
C ASN A 34 -29.94 3.60 7.04
N ARG A 35 -29.49 2.34 6.93
CA ARG A 35 -29.97 1.23 7.74
C ARG A 35 -29.73 1.49 9.22
N ILE A 36 -28.48 1.86 9.61
CA ILE A 36 -28.17 2.20 11.00
C ILE A 36 -29.03 3.37 11.49
N ALA A 37 -29.18 4.41 10.68
CA ALA A 37 -30.04 5.54 11.03
C ALA A 37 -31.53 5.15 11.19
N ASN A 38 -32.04 4.26 10.34
CA ASN A 38 -33.39 3.70 10.40
C ASN A 38 -33.62 2.89 11.69
N MET A 39 -32.67 2.04 12.06
CA MET A 39 -32.69 1.24 13.28
C MET A 39 -32.86 2.12 14.52
N ILE A 40 -32.13 3.23 14.60
CA ILE A 40 -32.18 4.13 15.75
C ILE A 40 -33.41 5.00 15.76
N LYS A 41 -33.79 5.60 14.62
CA LYS A 41 -34.90 6.58 14.55
C LYS A 41 -36.26 5.92 14.60
N ASN A 42 -36.45 4.87 13.81
CA ASN A 42 -37.77 4.28 13.57
C ASN A 42 -38.00 3.02 14.41
N HIS A 43 -36.95 2.25 14.70
CA HIS A 43 -37.08 1.01 15.49
C HIS A 43 -36.60 1.16 16.93
N LYS A 44 -36.17 2.37 17.35
CA LYS A 44 -35.76 2.71 18.73
C LYS A 44 -34.65 1.82 19.29
N ILE A 45 -33.81 1.23 18.42
CA ILE A 45 -32.66 0.44 18.84
C ILE A 45 -31.62 1.41 19.42
N LEU A 46 -31.05 1.03 20.56
CA LEU A 46 -30.09 1.88 21.25
C LEU A 46 -28.76 1.90 20.44
N PRO A 47 -28.13 3.07 20.26
CA PRO A 47 -26.85 3.19 19.53
C PRO A 47 -25.74 2.30 20.08
N GLU A 48 -25.73 2.09 21.39
CA GLU A 48 -24.78 1.21 22.10
C GLU A 48 -24.96 -0.28 21.81
N GLU A 49 -26.13 -0.69 21.30
CA GLU A 49 -26.40 -2.07 20.88
C GLU A 49 -25.92 -2.37 19.45
N ILE A 50 -25.42 -1.36 18.74
CA ILE A 50 -24.99 -1.50 17.35
C ILE A 50 -23.46 -1.45 17.28
N LEU A 51 -22.86 -2.49 16.70
CA LEU A 51 -21.45 -2.54 16.30
C LEU A 51 -21.36 -2.49 14.77
N ALA A 52 -20.66 -1.51 14.23
CA ALA A 52 -20.33 -1.46 12.81
C ALA A 52 -18.82 -1.52 12.62
N VAL A 53 -18.36 -2.46 11.82
CA VAL A 53 -16.94 -2.63 11.51
C VAL A 53 -16.67 -2.52 10.02
N THR A 54 -15.53 -1.93 9.68
CA THR A 54 -15.07 -1.76 8.30
C THR A 54 -13.56 -1.99 8.20
N PHE A 55 -13.05 -2.07 6.96
CA PHE A 55 -11.66 -2.45 6.73
C PHE A 55 -10.65 -1.34 7.02
N THR A 56 -10.98 -0.07 6.73
CA THR A 56 -10.03 1.05 6.86
C THR A 56 -10.49 2.11 7.85
N THR A 57 -9.52 2.74 8.53
CA THR A 57 -9.79 3.86 9.46
C THR A 57 -10.52 5.02 8.77
N LYS A 58 -10.19 5.30 7.50
CA LYS A 58 -10.86 6.33 6.70
C LYS A 58 -12.34 5.99 6.48
N ALA A 59 -12.64 4.75 6.06
CA ALA A 59 -14.03 4.32 5.85
C ALA A 59 -14.82 4.34 7.16
N ALA A 60 -14.23 3.90 8.28
CA ALA A 60 -14.84 3.97 9.60
C ALA A 60 -15.19 5.42 9.99
N LYS A 61 -14.25 6.35 9.79
CA LYS A 61 -14.47 7.77 10.07
C LYS A 61 -15.58 8.37 9.22
N GLU A 62 -15.57 8.15 7.90
CA GLU A 62 -16.61 8.64 6.99
C GLU A 62 -17.98 8.05 7.33
N MET A 63 -18.06 6.75 7.60
CA MET A 63 -19.29 6.09 7.99
C MET A 63 -19.83 6.69 9.29
N LYS A 64 -18.96 6.87 10.29
CA LYS A 64 -19.30 7.46 11.59
C LYS A 64 -19.83 8.88 11.43
N GLU A 65 -19.14 9.75 10.72
CA GLU A 65 -19.57 11.12 10.48
C GLU A 65 -20.92 11.20 9.77
N ARG A 66 -21.17 10.33 8.79
CA ARG A 66 -22.44 10.27 8.06
C ARG A 66 -23.59 9.82 8.95
N VAL A 67 -23.39 8.79 9.78
CA VAL A 67 -24.41 8.29 10.68
C VAL A 67 -24.68 9.28 11.82
N GLU A 68 -23.64 9.82 12.46
CA GLU A 68 -23.80 10.79 13.56
C GLU A 68 -24.51 12.08 13.11
N LYS A 69 -24.28 12.56 11.87
CA LYS A 69 -25.05 13.66 11.27
C LYS A 69 -26.54 13.34 11.11
N MET A 70 -26.89 12.07 10.86
CA MET A 70 -28.29 11.67 10.71
C MET A 70 -29.00 11.48 12.03
N VAL A 71 -28.34 10.95 13.06
CA VAL A 71 -29.00 10.52 14.31
C VAL A 71 -28.63 11.36 15.53
N SER A 72 -27.62 12.24 15.44
CA SER A 72 -27.13 13.09 16.54
C SER A 72 -26.71 12.29 17.79
N LYS A 73 -26.27 11.05 17.62
CA LYS A 73 -25.83 10.13 18.69
C LYS A 73 -24.54 9.44 18.30
N ARG A 74 -23.70 9.09 19.31
CA ARG A 74 -22.48 8.32 19.09
C ARG A 74 -22.78 6.83 18.96
N ILE A 75 -22.07 6.17 18.04
CA ILE A 75 -22.22 4.75 17.73
C ILE A 75 -20.84 4.12 17.68
N GLU A 76 -20.72 2.83 18.00
CA GLU A 76 -19.49 2.09 17.84
C GLU A 76 -19.27 1.74 16.37
N ILE A 77 -18.54 2.60 15.68
CA ILE A 77 -18.11 2.40 14.28
C ILE A 77 -16.59 2.49 14.24
N SER A 78 -15.92 1.40 13.88
CA SER A 78 -14.47 1.28 13.95
C SER A 78 -13.93 0.25 12.96
N THR A 79 -12.59 0.11 12.90
CA THR A 79 -11.96 -1.04 12.22
C THR A 79 -11.93 -2.25 13.17
N PHE A 80 -11.74 -3.46 12.61
CA PHE A 80 -11.55 -4.68 13.40
C PHE A 80 -10.47 -4.51 14.47
N HIS A 81 -9.30 -4.01 14.10
CA HIS A 81 -8.20 -3.82 15.05
C HIS A 81 -8.53 -2.78 16.13
N SER A 82 -9.18 -1.67 15.77
CA SER A 82 -9.55 -0.64 16.76
C SER A 82 -10.59 -1.16 17.75
N PHE A 83 -11.57 -1.93 17.28
CA PHE A 83 -12.54 -2.60 18.14
C PHE A 83 -11.86 -3.62 19.06
N SER A 84 -11.03 -4.50 18.48
CA SER A 84 -10.28 -5.51 19.24
C SER A 84 -9.43 -4.90 20.34
N LEU A 85 -8.67 -3.84 19.99
CA LEU A 85 -7.81 -3.15 20.96
C LEU A 85 -8.60 -2.54 22.13
N LYS A 86 -9.81 -2.02 21.86
CA LYS A 86 -10.71 -1.50 22.89
C LYS A 86 -11.13 -2.59 23.88
N ILE A 87 -11.46 -3.78 23.39
CA ILE A 87 -11.83 -4.92 24.24
C ILE A 87 -10.61 -5.44 25.01
N LEU A 88 -9.46 -5.59 24.34
CA LEU A 88 -8.22 -6.02 24.97
C LEU A 88 -7.80 -5.10 26.13
N LYS A 89 -7.97 -3.78 25.99
CA LYS A 89 -7.73 -2.81 27.08
C LYS A 89 -8.68 -2.95 28.26
N GLN A 90 -9.82 -3.58 28.10
CA GLN A 90 -10.78 -3.86 29.17
C GLN A 90 -10.43 -5.18 29.89
N TYR A 91 -10.03 -6.21 29.13
CA TYR A 91 -9.82 -7.58 29.65
C TYR A 91 -8.35 -8.04 29.58
N TYR A 92 -7.39 -7.12 29.62
CA TYR A 92 -5.96 -7.45 29.48
C TYR A 92 -5.44 -8.49 30.48
N LYS A 93 -6.01 -8.52 31.69
CA LYS A 93 -5.63 -9.46 32.77
C LYS A 93 -5.92 -10.90 32.41
N GLU A 94 -7.00 -11.17 31.69
CA GLU A 94 -7.42 -12.51 31.30
C GLU A 94 -6.46 -13.15 30.26
N LEU A 95 -5.56 -12.35 29.74
CA LEU A 95 -4.51 -12.75 28.81
C LEU A 95 -3.12 -12.62 29.42
N ASP A 96 -2.99 -12.42 30.73
CA ASP A 96 -1.73 -12.18 31.45
C ASP A 96 -0.91 -11.02 30.85
N TYR A 97 -1.56 -9.94 30.47
CA TYR A 97 -0.92 -8.68 30.09
C TYR A 97 -1.11 -7.63 31.19
N GLU A 98 -0.24 -6.62 31.20
CA GLU A 98 -0.43 -5.44 32.01
C GLU A 98 -1.26 -4.40 31.25
N LYS A 99 -1.87 -3.44 31.98
CA LYS A 99 -2.77 -2.43 31.41
C LYS A 99 -2.11 -1.57 30.32
N ASN A 100 -0.81 -1.37 30.41
CA ASN A 100 0.01 -0.49 29.56
C ASN A 100 0.75 -1.28 28.46
N PHE A 101 0.19 -2.38 27.97
CA PHE A 101 0.82 -3.13 26.89
C PHE A 101 1.03 -2.26 25.63
N THR A 102 2.13 -2.51 24.94
CA THR A 102 2.54 -1.77 23.75
C THR A 102 2.16 -2.52 22.48
N ILE A 103 1.81 -1.80 21.41
CA ILE A 103 1.63 -2.40 20.09
C ILE A 103 2.88 -2.16 19.27
N TYR A 104 3.51 -3.24 18.85
CA TYR A 104 4.70 -3.23 18.01
C TYR A 104 4.32 -3.25 16.53
N ASP A 105 4.94 -2.37 15.76
CA ASP A 105 4.81 -2.37 14.31
C ASP A 105 5.76 -3.40 13.65
N VAL A 106 5.73 -3.47 12.32
CA VAL A 106 6.56 -4.43 11.57
C VAL A 106 8.05 -4.13 11.72
N LEU A 107 8.45 -2.87 11.90
CA LEU A 107 9.86 -2.51 12.14
C LEU A 107 10.33 -2.99 13.52
N ASP A 108 9.48 -2.86 14.53
CA ASP A 108 9.75 -3.40 15.86
C ASP A 108 9.89 -4.92 15.83
N GLN A 109 8.99 -5.61 15.09
CA GLN A 109 9.07 -7.05 14.88
C GLN A 109 10.39 -7.45 14.21
N MET A 110 10.77 -6.76 13.11
CA MET A 110 12.04 -7.00 12.41
C MET A 110 13.25 -6.80 13.33
N ASN A 111 13.23 -5.79 14.21
CA ASN A 111 14.29 -5.56 15.17
C ASN A 111 14.44 -6.73 16.14
N ILE A 112 13.33 -7.26 16.69
CA ILE A 112 13.34 -8.43 17.56
C ILE A 112 13.90 -9.65 16.83
N ILE A 113 13.42 -9.91 15.61
CA ILE A 113 13.87 -11.03 14.79
C ILE A 113 15.38 -10.90 14.51
N ASN A 114 15.87 -9.71 14.16
CA ASN A 114 17.30 -9.46 13.96
C ASN A 114 18.13 -9.77 15.23
N VAL A 115 17.63 -9.43 16.40
CA VAL A 115 18.29 -9.76 17.68
C VAL A 115 18.34 -11.28 17.90
N ILE A 116 17.23 -11.98 17.64
CA ILE A 116 17.15 -13.45 17.75
C ILE A 116 18.13 -14.12 16.78
N MET A 117 18.14 -13.71 15.51
CA MET A 117 19.02 -14.24 14.47
C MET A 117 20.49 -14.10 14.85
N LYS A 118 20.89 -12.91 15.29
CA LYS A 118 22.29 -12.62 15.69
C LYS A 118 22.70 -13.39 16.94
N LYS A 119 21.83 -13.45 17.96
CA LYS A 119 22.12 -14.14 19.23
C LYS A 119 22.38 -15.63 19.05
N ASN A 120 21.63 -16.27 18.13
CA ASN A 120 21.68 -17.71 17.89
C ASN A 120 22.56 -18.10 16.68
N ASN A 121 23.15 -17.14 15.98
CA ASN A 121 23.87 -17.34 14.72
C ASN A 121 23.03 -18.10 13.68
N PHE A 122 21.74 -17.78 13.58
CA PHE A 122 20.86 -18.39 12.59
C PHE A 122 21.12 -17.78 11.20
N GLU A 123 21.30 -18.65 10.21
CA GLU A 123 21.42 -18.28 8.81
C GLU A 123 20.20 -18.79 8.04
N THR A 124 19.52 -17.90 7.33
CA THR A 124 18.36 -18.19 6.50
C THR A 124 18.48 -17.48 5.15
N LYS A 125 17.75 -17.97 4.16
CA LYS A 125 17.65 -17.30 2.86
C LYS A 125 16.64 -16.15 2.90
N GLU A 126 15.71 -16.21 3.82
CA GLU A 126 14.62 -15.25 3.99
C GLU A 126 15.14 -13.98 4.65
N SER A 127 14.66 -12.84 4.16
CA SER A 127 14.88 -11.54 4.81
C SER A 127 14.12 -11.46 6.14
N THR A 128 14.55 -10.59 7.04
CA THR A 128 13.86 -10.37 8.33
C THR A 128 12.39 -9.98 8.15
N TYR A 129 12.08 -9.26 7.08
CA TYR A 129 10.70 -8.91 6.72
C TYR A 129 9.87 -10.14 6.31
N GLU A 130 10.45 -11.01 5.48
CA GLU A 130 9.79 -12.27 5.09
C GLU A 130 9.54 -13.14 6.32
N ILE A 131 10.50 -13.22 7.26
CA ILE A 131 10.34 -13.94 8.53
C ILE A 131 9.18 -13.34 9.34
N ALA A 132 9.10 -12.01 9.47
CA ALA A 132 8.00 -11.35 10.17
C ALA A 132 6.64 -11.67 9.53
N ASN A 133 6.56 -11.66 8.20
CA ASN A 133 5.35 -12.06 7.47
C ASN A 133 4.99 -13.53 7.67
N PHE A 134 5.98 -14.43 7.69
CA PHE A 134 5.75 -15.84 7.99
C PHE A 134 5.23 -16.04 9.42
N ILE A 135 5.78 -15.31 10.41
CA ILE A 135 5.30 -15.33 11.80
C ILE A 135 3.83 -14.91 11.86
N SER A 136 3.48 -13.80 11.21
CA SER A 136 2.11 -13.29 11.17
C SER A 136 1.14 -14.32 10.56
N LYS A 137 1.47 -14.88 9.38
CA LYS A 137 0.67 -15.90 8.70
C LYS A 137 0.55 -17.18 9.54
N PHE A 138 1.63 -17.59 10.18
CA PHE A 138 1.65 -18.77 11.07
C PHE A 138 0.73 -18.58 12.27
N LYS A 139 0.82 -17.43 12.96
CA LYS A 139 -0.05 -17.07 14.08
C LYS A 139 -1.53 -17.04 13.67
N GLU A 140 -1.83 -16.57 12.47
CA GLU A 140 -3.20 -16.49 11.93
C GLU A 140 -3.76 -17.82 11.43
N GLY A 141 -2.97 -18.91 11.47
CA GLY A 141 -3.38 -20.22 10.98
C GLY A 141 -3.53 -20.31 9.46
N ASN A 142 -3.01 -19.32 8.73
CA ASN A 142 -3.15 -19.21 7.27
C ASN A 142 -2.11 -20.05 6.50
N VAL A 143 -1.26 -20.79 7.17
CA VAL A 143 -0.19 -21.59 6.54
C VAL A 143 -0.41 -23.08 6.83
N LYS A 144 -0.91 -23.80 5.84
CA LYS A 144 -1.01 -25.27 5.88
C LYS A 144 0.35 -25.95 5.69
N LYS A 145 1.32 -25.28 5.10
CA LYS A 145 2.69 -25.76 4.88
C LYS A 145 3.63 -24.55 4.94
N ILE A 146 4.57 -24.57 5.88
CA ILE A 146 5.55 -23.48 6.02
C ILE A 146 6.55 -23.62 4.87
N ASP A 147 6.51 -22.67 3.95
CA ASP A 147 7.47 -22.55 2.84
C ASP A 147 8.71 -21.74 3.28
N PHE A 148 9.31 -22.20 4.38
CA PHE A 148 10.51 -21.62 4.96
C PHE A 148 11.70 -22.54 4.69
N SER A 149 12.86 -21.99 4.38
CA SER A 149 14.05 -22.77 3.99
C SER A 149 14.49 -23.77 5.08
N ASN A 150 14.26 -23.45 6.35
CA ASN A 150 14.55 -24.33 7.49
C ASN A 150 13.46 -24.22 8.57
N VAL A 151 12.54 -25.16 8.61
CA VAL A 151 11.38 -25.18 9.52
C VAL A 151 11.79 -25.19 11.00
N ILE A 152 12.87 -25.89 11.36
CA ILE A 152 13.35 -25.98 12.76
C ILE A 152 13.82 -24.60 13.24
N ILE A 153 14.59 -23.90 12.42
CA ILE A 153 15.03 -22.53 12.75
C ILE A 153 13.83 -21.60 12.86
N PHE A 154 12.84 -21.74 11.97
CA PHE A 154 11.62 -20.93 12.02
C PHE A 154 10.84 -21.13 13.33
N GLU A 155 10.62 -22.38 13.74
CA GLU A 155 9.91 -22.70 14.99
C GLU A 155 10.64 -22.12 16.22
N GLU A 156 11.97 -22.18 16.22
CA GLU A 156 12.80 -21.60 17.28
C GLU A 156 12.69 -20.07 17.30
N ILE A 157 12.72 -19.41 16.12
CA ILE A 157 12.52 -17.96 16.01
C ILE A 157 11.14 -17.58 16.54
N VAL A 158 10.07 -18.29 16.14
CA VAL A 158 8.69 -18.03 16.62
C VAL A 158 8.59 -18.16 18.13
N SER A 159 9.19 -19.21 18.70
CA SER A 159 9.20 -19.44 20.15
C SER A 159 9.88 -18.29 20.90
N GLN A 160 11.10 -17.93 20.49
CA GLN A 160 11.84 -16.82 21.13
C GLN A 160 11.16 -15.47 20.91
N TYR A 161 10.59 -15.22 19.71
CA TYR A 161 9.82 -14.03 19.39
C TYR A 161 8.64 -13.86 20.34
N ASN A 162 7.81 -14.88 20.49
CA ASN A 162 6.64 -14.83 21.37
C ASN A 162 7.04 -14.62 22.85
N ASN A 163 8.14 -15.22 23.30
CA ASN A 163 8.67 -15.01 24.66
C ASN A 163 9.11 -13.57 24.88
N ILE A 164 9.84 -12.97 23.91
CA ILE A 164 10.27 -11.57 24.01
C ILE A 164 9.06 -10.62 23.97
N MET A 165 8.09 -10.88 23.10
CA MET A 165 6.84 -10.09 23.04
C MET A 165 6.13 -10.10 24.39
N LYS A 166 6.01 -11.25 25.02
CA LYS A 166 5.38 -11.40 26.35
C LYS A 166 6.17 -10.68 27.44
N GLN A 167 7.50 -10.87 27.48
CA GLN A 167 8.39 -10.19 28.46
C GLN A 167 8.32 -8.66 28.34
N ASN A 168 8.18 -8.14 27.13
CA ASN A 168 8.06 -6.72 26.86
C ASN A 168 6.64 -6.18 27.08
N ASN A 169 5.71 -7.01 27.51
CA ASN A 169 4.29 -6.65 27.60
C ASN A 169 3.79 -6.03 26.28
N ALA A 170 4.09 -6.68 25.14
CA ALA A 170 3.82 -6.18 23.80
C ALA A 170 3.00 -7.16 22.97
N MET A 171 2.21 -6.60 22.06
CA MET A 171 1.44 -7.34 21.03
C MET A 171 1.81 -6.81 19.66
N ASP A 172 1.84 -7.65 18.65
CA ASP A 172 1.86 -7.22 17.24
C ASP A 172 0.43 -7.09 16.67
N PHE A 173 0.31 -6.67 15.42
CA PHE A 173 -1.00 -6.49 14.78
C PHE A 173 -1.81 -7.79 14.68
N SER A 174 -1.16 -8.92 14.44
CA SER A 174 -1.84 -10.24 14.42
C SER A 174 -2.31 -10.63 15.83
N ASP A 175 -1.49 -10.36 16.86
CA ASP A 175 -1.84 -10.65 18.25
C ASP A 175 -3.12 -9.94 18.70
N ILE A 176 -3.39 -8.73 18.19
CA ILE A 176 -4.61 -7.97 18.53
C ILE A 176 -5.87 -8.78 18.19
N LEU A 177 -5.93 -9.33 16.99
CA LEU A 177 -7.09 -10.12 16.55
C LEU A 177 -7.14 -11.50 17.21
N ILE A 178 -5.98 -12.16 17.30
CA ILE A 178 -5.85 -13.50 17.91
C ILE A 178 -6.25 -13.45 19.39
N ASN A 179 -5.77 -12.47 20.12
CA ASN A 179 -6.05 -12.34 21.54
C ASN A 179 -7.52 -11.95 21.79
N LEU A 180 -8.15 -11.11 20.94
CA LEU A 180 -9.59 -10.93 21.01
C LEU A 180 -10.32 -12.26 20.78
N ASN A 181 -9.92 -13.01 19.75
CA ASN A 181 -10.57 -14.30 19.46
C ASN A 181 -10.45 -15.30 20.64
N LYS A 182 -9.30 -15.30 21.35
CA LYS A 182 -9.12 -16.07 22.60
C LYS A 182 -10.01 -15.58 23.74
N LEU A 183 -10.13 -14.27 23.94
CA LEU A 183 -11.03 -13.71 24.96
C LEU A 183 -12.48 -14.12 24.71
N LEU A 184 -12.89 -14.20 23.45
CA LEU A 184 -14.24 -14.66 23.08
C LEU A 184 -14.46 -16.17 23.28
N ASP A 185 -13.48 -16.96 23.71
CA ASP A 185 -13.65 -18.33 24.18
C ASP A 185 -14.01 -18.39 25.68
N ILE A 186 -13.86 -17.26 26.41
CA ILE A 186 -14.28 -17.11 27.80
C ILE A 186 -15.76 -16.75 27.81
N SER A 187 -16.60 -17.65 28.32
CA SER A 187 -18.06 -17.54 28.22
C SER A 187 -18.63 -16.28 28.83
N GLU A 188 -18.08 -15.80 29.95
CA GLU A 188 -18.51 -14.59 30.65
C GLU A 188 -18.26 -13.34 29.78
N ILE A 189 -17.06 -13.23 29.19
CA ILE A 189 -16.68 -12.12 28.33
C ILE A 189 -17.51 -12.13 27.04
N LEU A 190 -17.65 -13.32 26.43
CA LEU A 190 -18.46 -13.45 25.22
C LEU A 190 -19.91 -13.03 25.47
N ASN A 191 -20.52 -13.48 26.59
CA ASN A 191 -21.88 -13.09 26.95
C ASN A 191 -22.01 -11.57 27.14
N GLU A 192 -21.08 -10.93 27.84
CA GLU A 192 -21.10 -9.47 28.04
C GLU A 192 -21.05 -8.71 26.71
N ILE A 193 -20.16 -9.13 25.80
CA ILE A 193 -20.03 -8.50 24.48
C ILE A 193 -21.28 -8.74 23.63
N GLN A 194 -21.88 -9.95 23.68
CA GLN A 194 -23.11 -10.26 22.96
C GLN A 194 -24.31 -9.49 23.50
N GLU A 195 -24.45 -9.31 24.82
CA GLU A 195 -25.51 -8.50 25.41
C GLU A 195 -25.40 -7.03 25.04
N LYS A 196 -24.16 -6.55 24.93
CA LYS A 196 -23.90 -5.17 24.54
C LYS A 196 -24.18 -4.94 23.06
N PHE A 197 -23.70 -5.80 22.17
CA PHE A 197 -23.80 -5.62 20.72
C PHE A 197 -24.78 -6.62 20.12
N LYS A 198 -26.06 -6.25 20.10
CA LYS A 198 -27.13 -7.11 19.57
C LYS A 198 -27.27 -7.04 18.05
N TYR A 199 -26.73 -5.99 17.43
CA TYR A 199 -26.78 -5.76 15.98
C TYR A 199 -25.37 -5.50 15.44
N ILE A 200 -24.96 -6.31 14.47
CA ILE A 200 -23.61 -6.26 13.91
C ILE A 200 -23.69 -5.92 12.43
N MET A 201 -22.91 -4.91 12.02
CA MET A 201 -22.78 -4.48 10.64
C MET A 201 -21.32 -4.66 10.19
N VAL A 202 -21.10 -5.29 9.06
CA VAL A 202 -19.75 -5.46 8.49
C VAL A 202 -19.74 -4.93 7.06
N ASP A 203 -18.95 -3.89 6.81
CA ASP A 203 -18.71 -3.38 5.45
C ASP A 203 -17.44 -4.01 4.84
N GLU A 204 -17.40 -4.09 3.52
CA GLU A 204 -16.32 -4.71 2.73
C GLU A 204 -16.02 -6.17 3.20
N TYR A 205 -17.07 -6.96 3.43
CA TYR A 205 -16.97 -8.29 4.04
C TYR A 205 -16.10 -9.27 3.25
N GLN A 206 -15.96 -9.10 1.92
CA GLN A 206 -15.08 -9.88 1.05
C GLN A 206 -13.59 -9.71 1.35
N ASP A 207 -13.21 -8.69 2.13
CA ASP A 207 -11.82 -8.43 2.50
C ASP A 207 -11.47 -8.97 3.89
N THR A 208 -12.40 -9.65 4.58
CA THR A 208 -12.15 -10.22 5.91
C THR A 208 -11.24 -11.44 5.85
N ASN A 209 -10.32 -11.55 6.82
CA ASN A 209 -9.54 -12.77 7.05
C ASN A 209 -10.27 -13.77 7.96
N ASN A 210 -9.72 -14.98 8.12
CA ASN A 210 -10.34 -16.04 8.89
C ASN A 210 -10.58 -15.67 10.37
N ILE A 211 -9.66 -14.93 10.99
CA ILE A 211 -9.80 -14.54 12.40
C ILE A 211 -10.90 -13.50 12.57
N GLN A 212 -10.96 -12.52 11.66
CA GLN A 212 -12.04 -11.51 11.65
C GLN A 212 -13.40 -12.17 11.46
N TYR A 213 -13.49 -13.15 10.56
CA TYR A 213 -14.69 -13.95 10.36
C TYR A 213 -15.09 -14.69 11.65
N GLU A 214 -14.18 -15.39 12.32
CA GLU A 214 -14.46 -16.10 13.57
C GLU A 214 -14.90 -15.15 14.69
N ILE A 215 -14.27 -14.00 14.85
CA ILE A 215 -14.67 -12.97 15.81
C ILE A 215 -16.12 -12.56 15.59
N ILE A 216 -16.49 -12.20 14.36
CA ILE A 216 -17.86 -11.77 14.03
C ILE A 216 -18.85 -12.91 14.25
N ARG A 217 -18.49 -14.12 13.85
CA ARG A 217 -19.34 -15.31 14.05
C ARG A 217 -19.62 -15.58 15.52
N LYS A 218 -18.59 -15.51 16.40
CA LYS A 218 -18.76 -15.66 17.85
C LYS A 218 -19.68 -14.58 18.42
N ILE A 219 -19.44 -13.30 18.10
CA ILE A 219 -20.23 -12.19 18.64
C ILE A 219 -21.68 -12.24 18.15
N SER A 220 -21.93 -12.56 16.88
CA SER A 220 -23.28 -12.57 16.30
C SER A 220 -24.13 -13.78 16.69
N LYS A 221 -23.53 -14.84 17.26
CA LYS A 221 -24.16 -16.16 17.48
C LYS A 221 -25.45 -16.12 18.29
N LYS A 222 -25.52 -15.25 19.31
CA LYS A 222 -26.65 -15.21 20.25
C LYS A 222 -27.90 -14.61 19.61
N TYR A 223 -27.78 -13.43 19.02
CA TYR A 223 -28.92 -12.67 18.49
C TYR A 223 -29.15 -12.86 16.99
N LYS A 224 -28.13 -13.34 16.26
CA LYS A 224 -28.14 -13.55 14.82
C LYS A 224 -28.51 -12.30 13.98
N ASN A 225 -28.50 -11.10 14.58
CA ASN A 225 -28.74 -9.86 13.85
C ASN A 225 -27.43 -9.35 13.25
N ILE A 226 -26.98 -10.04 12.23
CA ILE A 226 -25.77 -9.69 11.48
C ILE A 226 -26.15 -9.24 10.07
N CYS A 227 -25.64 -8.09 9.64
CA CYS A 227 -25.76 -7.60 8.28
C CYS A 227 -24.37 -7.38 7.69
N VAL A 228 -24.01 -8.16 6.71
CA VAL A 228 -22.74 -8.00 6.00
C VAL A 228 -22.99 -7.42 4.61
N VAL A 229 -22.09 -6.51 4.20
CA VAL A 229 -22.15 -5.86 2.88
C VAL A 229 -20.82 -6.07 2.18
N GLY A 230 -20.88 -6.51 0.93
CA GLY A 230 -19.67 -6.77 0.17
C GLY A 230 -19.90 -6.96 -1.32
N ASP A 231 -18.78 -7.07 -2.02
CA ASP A 231 -18.71 -7.40 -3.43
C ASP A 231 -17.54 -8.37 -3.64
N GLU A 232 -17.82 -9.65 -3.80
CA GLU A 232 -16.79 -10.69 -4.00
C GLU A 232 -15.90 -10.38 -5.21
N ASN A 233 -16.44 -9.66 -6.19
CA ASN A 233 -15.69 -9.22 -7.38
C ASN A 233 -14.68 -8.08 -7.07
N GLN A 234 -14.71 -7.52 -5.86
CA GLN A 234 -13.75 -6.53 -5.38
C GLN A 234 -12.81 -7.08 -4.29
N SER A 235 -12.76 -8.40 -4.10
CA SER A 235 -11.79 -9.06 -3.21
C SER A 235 -10.41 -9.06 -3.85
N ILE A 236 -9.55 -8.12 -3.45
CA ILE A 236 -8.20 -7.89 -4.00
C ILE A 236 -7.11 -7.83 -2.94
N TYR A 237 -7.40 -8.28 -1.71
CA TYR A 237 -6.46 -8.29 -0.59
C TYR A 237 -6.12 -9.71 -0.11
N GLY A 238 -6.19 -10.71 -1.01
CA GLY A 238 -5.76 -12.08 -0.72
C GLY A 238 -4.30 -12.14 -0.23
N PHE A 239 -3.42 -11.32 -0.79
CA PHE A 239 -2.03 -11.20 -0.34
C PHE A 239 -1.88 -10.69 1.11
N ARG A 240 -2.91 -10.04 1.69
CA ARG A 240 -3.02 -9.63 3.10
C ARG A 240 -3.80 -10.62 3.97
N GLY A 241 -4.11 -11.82 3.45
CA GLY A 241 -4.84 -12.86 4.17
C GLY A 241 -6.37 -12.76 4.08
N ALA A 242 -6.93 -11.88 3.24
CA ALA A 242 -8.37 -11.89 2.98
C ALA A 242 -8.81 -13.23 2.38
N ASN A 243 -9.94 -13.74 2.85
CA ASN A 243 -10.52 -14.99 2.39
C ASN A 243 -11.88 -14.76 1.74
N ILE A 244 -11.95 -14.86 0.43
CA ILE A 244 -13.18 -14.66 -0.33
C ILE A 244 -14.27 -15.67 0.05
N GLN A 245 -13.90 -16.88 0.54
CA GLN A 245 -14.87 -17.89 0.95
C GLN A 245 -15.78 -17.40 2.07
N ASN A 246 -15.33 -16.45 2.90
CA ASN A 246 -16.16 -15.89 3.96
C ASN A 246 -17.47 -15.27 3.44
N ILE A 247 -17.43 -14.58 2.29
CA ILE A 247 -18.63 -14.03 1.68
C ILE A 247 -19.39 -15.06 0.82
N LEU A 248 -18.67 -15.96 0.16
CA LEU A 248 -19.28 -17.00 -0.69
C LEU A 248 -20.05 -18.04 0.14
N ASP A 249 -19.56 -18.36 1.33
CA ASP A 249 -20.16 -19.37 2.21
C ASP A 249 -21.14 -18.79 3.23
N PHE A 250 -21.44 -17.48 3.19
CA PHE A 250 -22.32 -16.82 4.15
C PHE A 250 -23.72 -17.48 4.26
N GLU A 251 -24.31 -17.90 3.14
CA GLU A 251 -25.60 -18.61 3.12
C GLU A 251 -25.52 -20.01 3.73
N LYS A 252 -24.36 -20.67 3.67
CA LYS A 252 -24.15 -21.96 4.33
C LYS A 252 -24.04 -21.78 5.84
N ASP A 253 -23.39 -20.70 6.30
CA ASP A 253 -23.25 -20.39 7.72
C ASP A 253 -24.55 -19.91 8.35
N TYR A 254 -25.37 -19.20 7.56
CA TYR A 254 -26.65 -18.66 7.96
C TYR A 254 -27.75 -19.06 6.96
N PRO A 255 -28.30 -20.31 7.07
CA PRO A 255 -29.32 -20.80 6.14
C PRO A 255 -30.58 -19.95 6.07
N ASP A 256 -30.88 -19.21 7.17
CA ASP A 256 -32.03 -18.31 7.27
C ASP A 256 -31.74 -16.89 6.76
N ALA A 257 -30.58 -16.67 6.14
CA ALA A 257 -30.13 -15.35 5.73
C ALA A 257 -31.01 -14.74 4.63
N THR A 258 -31.30 -13.46 4.78
CA THR A 258 -31.90 -12.65 3.71
C THR A 258 -30.79 -12.19 2.77
N ILE A 259 -30.80 -12.65 1.52
CA ILE A 259 -29.84 -12.22 0.49
C ILE A 259 -30.48 -11.08 -0.33
N ILE A 260 -29.83 -9.92 -0.37
CA ILE A 260 -30.28 -8.77 -1.16
C ILE A 260 -29.20 -8.41 -2.18
N LYS A 261 -29.54 -8.43 -3.46
CA LYS A 261 -28.63 -8.03 -4.54
C LYS A 261 -28.89 -6.57 -4.91
N LEU A 262 -27.86 -5.71 -4.77
CA LEU A 262 -27.86 -4.34 -5.27
C LEU A 262 -27.18 -4.35 -6.65
N ASP A 263 -27.94 -4.54 -7.69
CA ASP A 263 -27.47 -4.76 -9.07
C ASP A 263 -27.50 -3.49 -9.93
N ILE A 264 -27.97 -2.36 -9.39
CA ILE A 264 -28.01 -1.08 -10.11
C ILE A 264 -26.79 -0.22 -9.76
N ASN A 265 -25.97 0.07 -10.76
CA ASN A 265 -24.83 0.98 -10.67
C ASN A 265 -25.28 2.42 -10.95
N TYR A 266 -24.99 3.33 -10.03
CA TYR A 266 -25.28 4.77 -10.13
C TYR A 266 -24.03 5.61 -10.42
N ARG A 267 -22.88 4.98 -10.57
CA ARG A 267 -21.57 5.63 -10.79
C ARG A 267 -21.24 5.78 -12.25
N SER A 268 -21.18 4.67 -12.96
CA SER A 268 -20.54 4.53 -14.27
C SER A 268 -21.55 4.49 -15.41
N THR A 269 -21.12 4.90 -16.60
CA THR A 269 -21.90 4.73 -17.84
C THR A 269 -22.10 3.26 -18.18
N GLN A 270 -23.09 2.95 -19.05
CA GLN A 270 -23.47 1.58 -19.40
C GLN A 270 -22.32 0.81 -20.07
N ASN A 271 -21.53 1.46 -20.94
CA ASN A 271 -20.40 0.82 -21.61
C ASN A 271 -19.33 0.35 -20.62
N ILE A 272 -19.05 1.12 -19.58
CA ILE A 272 -18.11 0.77 -18.51
C ILE A 272 -18.64 -0.43 -17.73
N VAL A 273 -19.91 -0.41 -17.35
CA VAL A 273 -20.55 -1.50 -16.62
C VAL A 273 -20.57 -2.80 -17.44
N ASN A 274 -20.90 -2.71 -18.73
CA ASN A 274 -20.89 -3.87 -19.63
C ASN A 274 -19.50 -4.50 -19.75
N ALA A 275 -18.46 -3.67 -19.91
CA ALA A 275 -17.08 -4.15 -19.98
C ALA A 275 -16.64 -4.80 -18.66
N SER A 276 -17.00 -4.20 -17.52
CA SER A 276 -16.70 -4.77 -16.20
C SER A 276 -17.38 -6.13 -15.99
N ASN A 277 -18.66 -6.26 -16.38
CA ASN A 277 -19.37 -7.55 -16.37
C ASN A 277 -18.69 -8.58 -17.28
N ALA A 278 -18.30 -8.18 -18.51
CA ALA A 278 -17.65 -9.07 -19.47
C ALA A 278 -16.29 -9.60 -18.96
N VAL A 279 -15.56 -8.80 -18.19
CA VAL A 279 -14.29 -9.23 -17.59
C VAL A 279 -14.54 -10.23 -16.47
N ILE A 280 -15.42 -9.90 -15.53
CA ILE A 280 -15.53 -10.65 -14.27
C ILE A 280 -16.31 -11.97 -14.43
N ILE A 281 -17.09 -12.14 -15.50
CA ILE A 281 -17.83 -13.37 -15.76
C ILE A 281 -16.94 -14.61 -15.91
N HIS A 282 -15.67 -14.43 -16.22
CA HIS A 282 -14.70 -15.51 -16.38
C HIS A 282 -14.15 -16.06 -15.05
N ASN A 283 -14.46 -15.44 -13.90
CA ASN A 283 -14.12 -15.99 -12.60
C ASN A 283 -15.11 -17.09 -12.21
N LYS A 284 -14.61 -18.18 -11.65
CA LYS A 284 -15.42 -19.30 -11.13
C LYS A 284 -15.90 -19.00 -9.72
N GLU A 285 -15.01 -18.44 -8.88
CA GLU A 285 -15.34 -18.06 -7.51
C GLU A 285 -16.08 -16.72 -7.48
N ARG A 286 -17.37 -16.75 -7.79
CA ARG A 286 -18.24 -15.58 -7.79
C ARG A 286 -19.71 -15.96 -7.55
N ILE A 287 -20.50 -14.98 -7.14
CA ILE A 287 -21.94 -15.10 -7.06
C ILE A 287 -22.55 -14.52 -8.34
N ASP A 288 -23.45 -15.26 -8.98
CA ASP A 288 -24.10 -14.81 -10.21
C ASP A 288 -24.92 -13.53 -9.99
N LYS A 289 -24.42 -12.45 -10.56
CA LYS A 289 -25.09 -11.15 -10.61
C LYS A 289 -24.67 -10.41 -11.88
N ILE A 290 -25.59 -9.67 -12.47
CA ILE A 290 -25.34 -8.80 -13.61
C ILE A 290 -25.65 -7.38 -13.18
N ILE A 291 -24.62 -6.53 -13.14
CA ILE A 291 -24.78 -5.14 -12.77
C ILE A 291 -25.32 -4.36 -13.98
N LYS A 292 -26.31 -3.50 -13.76
CA LYS A 292 -26.92 -2.62 -14.76
C LYS A 292 -26.63 -1.16 -14.41
N SER A 293 -26.28 -0.35 -15.39
CA SER A 293 -26.11 1.08 -15.14
C SER A 293 -27.47 1.79 -15.14
N ASN A 294 -27.60 2.76 -14.24
CA ASN A 294 -28.71 3.73 -14.24
C ASN A 294 -28.38 5.01 -15.03
N ASN A 295 -27.17 5.07 -15.59
CA ASN A 295 -26.69 6.23 -16.34
C ASN A 295 -26.78 6.00 -17.84
N GLU A 296 -26.41 6.99 -18.63
CA GLU A 296 -26.35 6.96 -20.08
C GLU A 296 -25.42 5.86 -20.63
N ILE A 297 -25.49 5.60 -21.92
CA ILE A 297 -24.66 4.60 -22.60
C ILE A 297 -23.17 4.96 -22.44
N GLY A 298 -22.83 6.23 -22.59
CA GLY A 298 -21.48 6.75 -22.52
C GLY A 298 -20.63 6.45 -23.76
N GLU A 299 -19.36 6.86 -23.71
CA GLU A 299 -18.40 6.59 -24.77
C GLU A 299 -17.91 5.14 -24.73
N LYS A 300 -17.46 4.64 -25.89
CA LYS A 300 -16.76 3.34 -25.96
C LYS A 300 -15.44 3.43 -25.22
N ILE A 301 -15.00 2.30 -24.68
CA ILE A 301 -13.68 2.19 -24.04
C ILE A 301 -12.61 2.30 -25.12
N ASN A 302 -11.67 3.22 -24.91
CA ASN A 302 -10.53 3.40 -25.81
C ASN A 302 -9.41 2.43 -25.42
N TYR A 303 -8.92 1.65 -26.38
CA TYR A 303 -7.73 0.82 -26.21
C TYR A 303 -6.67 1.25 -27.22
N ASN A 304 -5.48 1.55 -26.72
CA ASN A 304 -4.38 2.06 -27.53
C ASN A 304 -3.11 1.24 -27.32
N LEU A 305 -2.47 0.91 -28.43
CA LEU A 305 -1.19 0.22 -28.47
C LEU A 305 -0.12 1.20 -28.96
N TYR A 306 0.87 1.47 -28.14
CA TYR A 306 1.96 2.40 -28.43
C TYR A 306 3.28 1.65 -28.71
N GLY A 307 4.23 2.30 -29.36
CA GLY A 307 5.52 1.70 -29.69
C GLY A 307 6.40 1.48 -28.46
N SER A 308 6.36 2.43 -27.53
CA SER A 308 7.16 2.40 -26.30
C SER A 308 6.40 2.97 -25.09
N GLU A 309 6.91 2.75 -23.88
CA GLU A 309 6.38 3.34 -22.63
C GLU A 309 6.40 4.89 -22.66
N TYR A 310 7.38 5.49 -23.34
CA TYR A 310 7.46 6.95 -23.51
C TYR A 310 6.37 7.48 -24.41
N GLU A 311 6.09 6.76 -25.50
CA GLU A 311 4.98 7.13 -26.39
C GLU A 311 3.64 6.97 -25.68
N GLU A 312 3.48 5.88 -24.89
CA GLU A 312 2.31 5.66 -24.04
C GLU A 312 2.10 6.86 -23.10
N ALA A 313 3.12 7.21 -22.32
CA ALA A 313 3.04 8.32 -21.36
C ALA A 313 2.73 9.64 -22.06
N LYS A 314 3.43 9.95 -23.16
CA LYS A 314 3.20 11.16 -23.94
C LYS A 314 1.74 11.25 -24.42
N LYS A 315 1.19 10.16 -24.98
CA LYS A 315 -0.17 10.15 -25.52
C LYS A 315 -1.24 10.20 -24.44
N VAL A 316 -1.03 9.53 -23.32
CA VAL A 316 -1.91 9.63 -22.15
C VAL A 316 -1.95 11.08 -21.62
N ILE A 317 -0.81 11.74 -21.51
CA ILE A 317 -0.75 13.13 -21.04
C ILE A 317 -1.38 14.10 -22.06
N GLU A 318 -1.17 13.91 -23.37
CA GLU A 318 -1.86 14.69 -24.41
C GLU A 318 -3.39 14.55 -24.28
N GLN A 319 -3.91 13.36 -23.99
CA GLN A 319 -5.34 13.17 -23.76
C GLN A 319 -5.83 13.86 -22.47
N ILE A 320 -5.03 13.83 -21.41
CA ILE A 320 -5.33 14.56 -20.17
C ILE A 320 -5.35 16.09 -20.43
N GLU A 321 -4.42 16.62 -21.22
CA GLU A 321 -4.44 18.04 -21.64
C GLU A 321 -5.75 18.41 -22.36
N ILE A 322 -6.25 17.52 -23.22
CA ILE A 322 -7.53 17.70 -23.92
C ILE A 322 -8.69 17.71 -22.92
N ASN A 323 -8.71 16.78 -21.96
CA ASN A 323 -9.74 16.74 -20.94
C ASN A 323 -9.75 18.04 -20.10
N ILE A 324 -8.57 18.51 -19.68
CA ILE A 324 -8.41 19.75 -18.91
C ILE A 324 -8.90 20.98 -19.72
N LYS A 325 -8.56 21.07 -21.01
CA LYS A 325 -9.05 22.12 -21.90
C LYS A 325 -10.58 22.13 -22.03
N ASN A 326 -11.20 20.96 -21.89
CA ASN A 326 -12.66 20.80 -21.86
C ASN A 326 -13.26 20.97 -20.45
N ASN A 327 -12.52 21.53 -19.49
CA ASN A 327 -12.91 21.70 -18.09
C ASN A 327 -13.21 20.39 -17.33
N ASP A 328 -12.69 19.24 -17.79
CA ASP A 328 -12.81 17.96 -17.10
C ASP A 328 -11.48 17.63 -16.39
N TYR A 329 -11.37 18.09 -15.16
CA TYR A 329 -10.14 17.99 -14.34
C TYR A 329 -10.03 16.69 -13.54
N ASP A 330 -11.09 15.89 -13.46
CA ASP A 330 -11.12 14.68 -12.64
C ASP A 330 -10.53 13.49 -13.40
N ASN A 331 -9.19 13.46 -13.51
CA ASN A 331 -8.42 12.46 -14.22
C ASN A 331 -7.57 11.64 -13.25
N ALA A 332 -7.54 10.31 -13.43
CA ALA A 332 -6.68 9.40 -12.68
C ALA A 332 -5.89 8.47 -13.61
N ILE A 333 -4.61 8.31 -13.32
CA ILE A 333 -3.74 7.31 -13.95
C ILE A 333 -3.58 6.15 -12.96
N LEU A 334 -4.02 4.97 -13.35
CA LEU A 334 -3.96 3.76 -12.55
C LEU A 334 -2.93 2.80 -13.11
N TYR A 335 -2.05 2.31 -12.24
CA TYR A 335 -0.98 1.38 -12.58
C TYR A 335 -0.90 0.21 -11.59
N ARG A 336 -0.18 -0.84 -11.95
CA ARG A 336 -0.06 -2.06 -11.13
C ARG A 336 0.99 -1.93 -10.04
N VAL A 337 2.12 -1.31 -10.33
CA VAL A 337 3.26 -1.14 -9.42
C VAL A 337 3.76 0.30 -9.43
N ASN A 338 4.31 0.74 -8.28
CA ASN A 338 4.67 2.14 -8.06
C ASN A 338 5.73 2.70 -9.02
N ASN A 339 6.66 1.89 -9.50
CA ASN A 339 7.72 2.33 -10.40
C ASN A 339 7.18 2.84 -11.75
N GLN A 340 6.00 2.35 -12.19
CA GLN A 340 5.37 2.79 -13.43
C GLN A 340 4.98 4.29 -13.43
N SER A 341 4.88 4.94 -12.26
CA SER A 341 4.50 6.35 -12.20
C SER A 341 5.55 7.30 -12.74
N ARG A 342 6.85 6.94 -12.70
CA ARG A 342 7.97 7.82 -13.00
C ARG A 342 7.84 8.58 -14.32
N ILE A 343 7.68 7.86 -15.42
CA ILE A 343 7.61 8.45 -16.76
C ILE A 343 6.44 9.44 -16.85
N PHE A 344 5.29 9.10 -16.25
CA PHE A 344 4.12 9.97 -16.22
C PHE A 344 4.35 11.23 -15.35
N GLU A 345 5.01 11.09 -14.21
CA GLU A 345 5.38 12.20 -13.35
C GLU A 345 6.30 13.20 -14.09
N GLU A 346 7.29 12.68 -14.82
CA GLU A 346 8.20 13.50 -15.63
C GLU A 346 7.47 14.26 -16.74
N TYR A 347 6.60 13.58 -17.52
CA TYR A 347 5.83 14.25 -18.57
C TYR A 347 4.83 15.27 -18.03
N LEU A 348 4.14 14.97 -16.92
CA LEU A 348 3.23 15.91 -16.26
C LEU A 348 3.99 17.16 -15.79
N SER A 349 5.19 16.99 -15.21
CA SER A 349 6.05 18.08 -14.78
C SER A 349 6.53 18.93 -15.96
N GLN A 350 7.01 18.31 -17.04
CA GLN A 350 7.44 19.01 -18.26
C GLN A 350 6.30 19.86 -18.86
N LYS A 351 5.07 19.33 -18.83
CA LYS A 351 3.85 20.02 -19.29
C LYS A 351 3.28 21.00 -18.27
N LYS A 352 3.86 21.10 -17.08
CA LYS A 352 3.39 21.93 -15.96
C LYS A 352 1.94 21.61 -15.55
N ILE A 353 1.53 20.35 -15.71
CA ILE A 353 0.24 19.83 -15.26
C ILE A 353 0.40 19.41 -13.80
N LYS A 354 -0.48 19.91 -12.93
CA LYS A 354 -0.48 19.52 -11.51
C LYS A 354 -0.88 18.05 -11.34
N TYR A 355 -0.16 17.34 -10.51
CA TYR A 355 -0.47 15.96 -10.17
C TYR A 355 -0.24 15.67 -8.68
N VAL A 356 -0.80 14.57 -8.20
CA VAL A 356 -0.62 14.05 -6.84
C VAL A 356 -0.47 12.54 -6.90
N VAL A 357 0.59 12.01 -6.29
CA VAL A 357 0.76 10.57 -6.08
C VAL A 357 0.03 10.19 -4.79
N LYS A 358 -0.99 9.36 -4.90
CA LYS A 358 -1.79 8.90 -3.76
C LYS A 358 -1.14 7.69 -3.10
N ASP A 359 -1.14 7.67 -1.76
CA ASP A 359 -0.55 6.62 -0.92
C ASP A 359 0.93 6.34 -1.23
N GLY A 360 1.64 7.37 -1.72
CA GLY A 360 3.05 7.30 -2.06
C GLY A 360 3.68 8.69 -2.11
N GLU A 361 5.00 8.71 -2.24
CA GLU A 361 5.78 9.91 -2.52
C GLU A 361 6.05 10.00 -4.03
N GLU A 362 6.21 11.23 -4.55
CA GLU A 362 6.70 11.46 -5.91
C GLU A 362 8.01 10.70 -6.12
N PHE A 363 8.24 10.17 -7.31
CA PHE A 363 9.30 9.20 -7.57
C PHE A 363 10.68 9.63 -7.03
N HIS A 364 11.10 10.87 -7.35
CA HIS A 364 12.40 11.37 -6.92
C HIS A 364 12.47 11.78 -5.43
N LYS A 365 11.34 11.89 -4.75
CA LYS A 365 11.26 12.18 -3.30
C LYS A 365 11.27 10.92 -2.45
N ARG A 366 11.12 9.73 -3.04
CA ARG A 366 11.17 8.46 -2.32
C ARG A 366 12.49 8.30 -1.61
N LYS A 367 12.43 7.82 -0.38
CA LYS A 367 13.60 7.76 0.53
C LYS A 367 14.80 7.06 -0.09
N GLU A 368 14.59 5.94 -0.80
CA GLU A 368 15.63 5.16 -1.43
C GLU A 368 16.32 5.91 -2.57
N ILE A 369 15.58 6.71 -3.34
CA ILE A 369 16.11 7.55 -4.43
C ILE A 369 16.81 8.77 -3.85
N ARG A 370 16.18 9.44 -2.88
CA ARG A 370 16.74 10.63 -2.22
C ARG A 370 18.08 10.34 -1.52
N ASN A 371 18.23 9.15 -0.94
CA ASN A 371 19.49 8.74 -0.35
C ASN A 371 20.62 8.67 -1.39
N ILE A 372 20.35 8.14 -2.57
CA ILE A 372 21.29 8.11 -3.68
C ILE A 372 21.59 9.53 -4.18
N LEU A 373 20.56 10.37 -4.31
CA LEU A 373 20.72 11.77 -4.71
C LEU A 373 21.61 12.57 -3.74
N PHE A 374 21.57 12.29 -2.44
CA PHE A 374 22.50 12.93 -1.49
C PHE A 374 23.97 12.62 -1.83
N VAL A 375 24.26 11.38 -2.22
CA VAL A 375 25.63 11.01 -2.61
C VAL A 375 26.00 11.68 -3.94
N LEU A 376 25.11 11.66 -4.93
CA LEU A 376 25.35 12.30 -6.23
C LEU A 376 25.55 13.82 -6.08
N ASN A 377 24.74 14.51 -5.25
CA ASN A 377 24.93 15.91 -4.95
C ASN A 377 26.27 16.22 -4.26
N PHE A 378 26.72 15.34 -3.33
CA PHE A 378 28.02 15.51 -2.71
C PHE A 378 29.19 15.23 -3.68
N ILE A 379 29.03 14.32 -4.62
CA ILE A 379 30.02 14.11 -5.72
C ILE A 379 30.11 15.38 -6.58
N TYR A 380 28.98 16.03 -6.88
CA TYR A 380 28.95 17.26 -7.67
C TYR A 380 29.51 18.46 -6.90
N ASN A 381 29.13 18.63 -5.64
CA ASN A 381 29.61 19.70 -4.77
C ASN A 381 30.26 19.14 -3.51
N ASN A 382 31.59 19.07 -3.51
CA ASN A 382 32.40 18.46 -2.47
C ASN A 382 32.47 19.28 -1.16
N ASP A 383 31.88 20.49 -1.13
CA ASP A 383 31.78 21.36 0.04
C ASP A 383 30.36 21.42 0.63
N ASP A 384 29.40 20.70 0.04
CA ASP A 384 28.04 20.66 0.55
C ASP A 384 27.95 19.85 1.85
N PHE A 385 27.95 20.55 2.96
CA PHE A 385 27.88 19.97 4.31
C PHE A 385 26.64 19.10 4.54
N TYR A 386 25.49 19.56 4.06
CA TYR A 386 24.23 18.84 4.27
C TYR A 386 24.19 17.52 3.51
N ASN A 387 24.52 17.56 2.21
CA ASN A 387 24.58 16.37 1.38
C ASN A 387 25.70 15.42 1.83
N ALA A 388 26.86 15.93 2.26
CA ALA A 388 27.93 15.13 2.85
C ALA A 388 27.45 14.36 4.09
N PHE A 389 26.78 15.05 5.03
CA PHE A 389 26.26 14.43 6.24
C PHE A 389 25.25 13.31 5.95
N ARG A 390 24.35 13.53 4.98
CA ARG A 390 23.38 12.51 4.56
C ARG A 390 24.05 11.34 3.84
N ALA A 391 24.95 11.63 2.92
CA ALA A 391 25.67 10.65 2.10
C ALA A 391 26.55 9.73 2.94
N ILE A 392 27.36 10.27 3.86
CA ILE A 392 28.25 9.45 4.69
C ILE A 392 27.48 8.53 5.64
N ASN A 393 26.27 8.90 6.03
CA ASN A 393 25.40 8.11 6.88
C ASN A 393 24.50 7.13 6.10
N MET A 394 24.74 6.93 4.82
CA MET A 394 24.08 5.93 3.99
C MET A 394 25.03 4.75 3.75
N PRO A 395 24.60 3.52 4.06
CA PRO A 395 23.31 3.11 4.62
C PRO A 395 23.20 3.21 6.15
N ARG A 396 24.31 3.37 6.87
CA ARG A 396 24.37 3.29 8.33
C ARG A 396 24.65 4.66 8.96
N LYS A 397 23.93 5.00 10.03
CA LYS A 397 24.12 6.25 10.79
C LYS A 397 25.27 6.11 11.79
N MET A 398 26.51 6.24 11.32
CA MET A 398 27.71 6.13 12.17
C MET A 398 28.33 7.47 12.55
N ILE A 399 28.01 8.53 11.80
CA ILE A 399 28.65 9.85 11.95
C ILE A 399 27.60 10.84 12.48
N SER A 400 27.92 11.43 13.64
CA SER A 400 27.07 12.44 14.26
C SER A 400 27.24 13.83 13.61
N MET A 401 26.29 14.72 13.83
CA MET A 401 26.39 16.12 13.39
C MET A 401 27.62 16.80 14.02
N SER A 402 27.93 16.51 15.28
CA SER A 402 29.14 17.04 15.95
C SER A 402 30.43 16.56 15.28
N THR A 403 30.49 15.30 14.85
CA THR A 403 31.65 14.78 14.09
C THR A 403 31.79 15.50 12.74
N MET A 404 30.68 15.73 12.02
CA MET A 404 30.69 16.49 10.77
C MET A 404 31.16 17.94 11.00
N GLN A 405 30.81 18.55 12.12
CA GLN A 405 31.28 19.89 12.47
C GLN A 405 32.81 19.93 12.68
N LEU A 406 33.39 18.86 13.27
CA LEU A 406 34.85 18.75 13.40
C LEU A 406 35.54 18.68 12.02
N ILE A 407 34.95 17.94 11.07
CA ILE A 407 35.45 17.87 9.70
C ILE A 407 35.36 19.25 9.02
N SER A 408 34.23 19.93 9.16
CA SER A 408 34.03 21.28 8.60
C SER A 408 34.99 22.30 9.18
N ASN A 409 35.25 22.24 10.50
CA ASN A 409 36.25 23.10 11.14
C ASN A 409 37.68 22.83 10.66
N LEU A 410 38.00 21.55 10.38
CA LEU A 410 39.28 21.16 9.79
C LEU A 410 39.42 21.73 8.37
N ALA A 411 38.37 21.63 7.55
CA ALA A 411 38.32 22.19 6.20
C ALA A 411 38.57 23.70 6.21
N LEU A 412 37.84 24.44 7.04
CA LEU A 412 37.99 25.89 7.17
C LEU A 412 39.38 26.31 7.67
N LYS A 413 39.93 25.56 8.64
CA LYS A 413 41.27 25.87 9.22
C LYS A 413 42.40 25.73 8.20
N HIS A 414 42.28 24.83 7.27
CA HIS A 414 43.34 24.49 6.30
C HIS A 414 43.04 25.00 4.88
N ASP A 415 41.91 25.71 4.69
CA ASP A 415 41.44 26.21 3.38
C ASP A 415 41.39 25.09 2.32
N ILE A 416 40.79 23.97 2.70
CA ILE A 416 40.59 22.78 1.85
C ILE A 416 39.11 22.42 1.79
N THR A 417 38.74 21.63 0.77
CA THR A 417 37.37 21.15 0.62
C THR A 417 36.94 20.23 1.76
N LEU A 418 35.62 20.09 1.98
CA LEU A 418 35.09 19.18 2.98
C LEU A 418 35.50 17.71 2.68
N LEU A 419 35.52 17.34 1.40
CA LEU A 419 36.00 16.03 0.95
C LEU A 419 37.48 15.81 1.29
N GLU A 420 38.35 16.80 1.03
CA GLU A 420 39.74 16.72 1.39
C GLU A 420 39.95 16.64 2.92
N ALA A 421 39.20 17.40 3.69
CA ALA A 421 39.22 17.33 5.15
C ALA A 421 38.82 15.92 5.67
N MET A 422 37.88 15.25 5.04
CA MET A 422 37.53 13.86 5.34
C MET A 422 38.71 12.88 5.11
N MET A 423 39.55 13.13 4.13
CA MET A 423 40.76 12.31 3.89
C MET A 423 41.77 12.43 5.05
N TYR A 424 41.72 13.51 5.82
CA TYR A 424 42.56 13.74 7.01
C TYR A 424 41.80 13.40 8.31
N SER A 425 40.87 12.45 8.27
CA SER A 425 40.06 12.04 9.44
C SER A 425 40.86 11.54 10.64
N ASN A 426 42.09 11.06 10.41
CA ASN A 426 43.04 10.68 11.43
C ASN A 426 43.48 11.84 12.34
N LEU A 427 43.32 13.09 11.91
CA LEU A 427 43.60 14.30 12.71
C LEU A 427 42.45 14.69 13.62
N LEU A 428 41.29 14.06 13.48
CA LEU A 428 40.08 14.35 14.27
C LEU A 428 40.14 13.61 15.62
N ASN A 429 39.71 14.28 16.68
CA ASN A 429 39.57 13.67 18.01
C ASN A 429 38.26 12.85 18.10
N ILE A 430 38.21 11.71 17.39
CA ILE A 430 37.11 10.75 17.36
C ILE A 430 37.67 9.33 17.43
N ASN A 431 36.81 8.31 17.62
CA ASN A 431 37.28 6.93 17.68
C ASN A 431 37.82 6.44 16.32
N LYS A 432 38.73 5.45 16.38
CA LYS A 432 39.40 4.91 15.19
C LYS A 432 38.44 4.35 14.14
N LEU A 433 37.36 3.71 14.56
CA LEU A 433 36.36 3.16 13.66
C LEU A 433 35.67 4.26 12.85
N GLN A 434 35.34 5.38 13.46
CA GLN A 434 34.79 6.53 12.76
C GLN A 434 35.80 7.19 11.84
N GLN A 435 37.07 7.31 12.27
CA GLN A 435 38.15 7.83 11.40
C GLN A 435 38.29 7.01 10.12
N GLU A 436 38.35 5.67 10.25
CA GLU A 436 38.47 4.75 9.14
C GLU A 436 37.24 4.79 8.22
N TYR A 437 36.05 4.86 8.79
CA TYR A 437 34.80 4.96 8.04
C TYR A 437 34.73 6.24 7.21
N ILE A 438 35.10 7.40 7.79
CA ILE A 438 35.15 8.69 7.09
C ILE A 438 36.18 8.64 5.97
N TYR A 439 37.37 8.15 6.25
CA TYR A 439 38.44 8.02 5.26
C TYR A 439 38.01 7.14 4.06
N ASN A 440 37.44 5.97 4.34
CA ASN A 440 36.99 5.04 3.30
C ASN A 440 35.83 5.61 2.45
N PHE A 441 34.96 6.41 3.06
CA PHE A 441 33.93 7.12 2.31
C PHE A 441 34.55 8.19 1.40
N ALA A 442 35.42 9.04 1.92
CA ALA A 442 36.09 10.09 1.16
C ALA A 442 36.94 9.50 0.00
N LYS A 443 37.68 8.44 0.27
CA LYS A 443 38.45 7.70 -0.74
C LYS A 443 37.56 7.21 -1.89
N PHE A 444 36.40 6.65 -1.58
CA PHE A 444 35.42 6.20 -2.57
C PHE A 444 34.96 7.35 -3.46
N ILE A 445 34.57 8.49 -2.87
CA ILE A 445 34.13 9.66 -3.64
C ILE A 445 35.27 10.16 -4.54
N LYS A 446 36.50 10.22 -4.02
CA LYS A 446 37.67 10.63 -4.78
C LYS A 446 37.96 9.70 -5.98
N GLU A 447 37.84 8.39 -5.80
CA GLU A 447 38.00 7.42 -6.88
C GLU A 447 36.95 7.58 -7.99
N ILE A 448 35.72 7.96 -7.64
CA ILE A 448 34.66 8.28 -8.63
C ILE A 448 35.03 9.53 -9.42
N LEU A 449 35.50 10.59 -8.74
CA LEU A 449 35.89 11.85 -9.36
C LEU A 449 37.05 11.67 -10.34
N GLU A 450 38.09 10.89 -9.95
CA GLU A 450 39.28 10.63 -10.77
C GLU A 450 38.97 9.80 -12.02
N LYS A 451 37.98 8.87 -11.95
CA LYS A 451 37.68 7.94 -13.04
C LYS A 451 36.65 8.48 -14.04
N ASN A 452 36.05 9.62 -13.78
CA ASN A 452 34.99 10.28 -14.60
C ASN A 452 33.95 9.29 -15.16
N LYS A 453 33.40 8.45 -14.27
CA LYS A 453 32.48 7.36 -14.63
C LYS A 453 31.11 7.87 -15.06
N LYS A 454 30.38 7.03 -15.81
CA LYS A 454 28.95 7.24 -16.09
C LYS A 454 28.14 7.30 -14.79
N ILE A 455 27.11 8.13 -14.74
CA ILE A 455 26.26 8.33 -13.55
C ILE A 455 25.56 7.02 -13.14
N SER A 456 25.09 6.25 -14.12
CA SER A 456 24.48 4.92 -13.91
C SER A 456 25.43 3.95 -13.21
N THR A 457 26.71 3.95 -13.59
CA THR A 457 27.77 3.16 -12.94
C THR A 457 28.04 3.64 -11.51
N ILE A 458 28.07 4.96 -11.30
CA ILE A 458 28.24 5.55 -9.96
C ILE A 458 27.10 5.09 -9.03
N VAL A 459 25.87 5.12 -9.49
CA VAL A 459 24.71 4.68 -8.70
C VAL A 459 24.80 3.20 -8.34
N GLU A 460 25.24 2.35 -9.26
CA GLU A 460 25.46 0.93 -8.99
C GLU A 460 26.54 0.72 -7.91
N GLU A 461 27.66 1.43 -8.00
CA GLU A 461 28.73 1.35 -7.00
C GLU A 461 28.27 1.86 -5.62
N ILE A 462 27.47 2.94 -5.58
CA ILE A 462 26.85 3.42 -4.34
C ILE A 462 25.98 2.34 -3.70
N CYS A 463 25.13 1.69 -4.50
CA CYS A 463 24.22 0.65 -4.01
C CYS A 463 24.96 -0.60 -3.52
N ASN A 464 26.01 -1.02 -4.22
CA ASN A 464 26.83 -2.18 -3.87
C ASN A 464 27.70 -1.98 -2.61
N ARG A 465 27.85 -0.75 -2.10
CA ARG A 465 28.52 -0.47 -0.81
C ARG A 465 27.68 -0.81 0.41
N GLY A 466 26.76 -1.74 0.29
CA GLY A 466 25.92 -2.25 1.38
C GLY A 466 24.55 -1.60 1.45
N TYR A 467 24.16 -0.75 0.48
CA TYR A 467 22.82 -0.15 0.49
C TYR A 467 21.76 -1.19 0.13
N TYR A 468 22.02 -2.08 -0.82
CA TYR A 468 21.12 -3.19 -1.15
C TYR A 468 20.91 -4.13 0.05
N GLU A 469 22.00 -4.48 0.76
CA GLU A 469 21.90 -5.33 1.96
C GLU A 469 21.15 -4.62 3.10
N TYR A 470 21.37 -3.32 3.26
CA TYR A 470 20.61 -2.52 4.22
C TYR A 470 19.12 -2.52 3.91
N LEU A 471 18.71 -2.34 2.65
CA LEU A 471 17.31 -2.37 2.26
C LEU A 471 16.68 -3.72 2.55
N LYS A 472 17.35 -4.83 2.28
CA LYS A 472 16.86 -6.19 2.58
C LYS A 472 16.63 -6.42 4.08
N THR A 473 17.48 -5.85 4.93
CA THR A 473 17.44 -6.11 6.38
C THR A 473 16.58 -5.13 7.15
N GLU A 474 16.39 -3.91 6.64
CA GLU A 474 15.80 -2.79 7.39
C GLU A 474 14.50 -2.24 6.74
N SER A 475 14.09 -2.76 5.58
CA SER A 475 12.93 -2.25 4.88
C SER A 475 11.86 -3.30 4.69
N ILE A 476 10.61 -2.93 5.03
CA ILE A 476 9.41 -3.76 4.87
C ILE A 476 9.14 -4.02 3.38
N ASP A 477 9.33 -2.99 2.57
CA ASP A 477 9.05 -2.92 1.14
C ASP A 477 10.33 -2.95 0.30
N TYR A 478 11.32 -3.77 0.72
CA TYR A 478 12.64 -3.76 0.09
C TYR A 478 12.59 -4.12 -1.40
N LEU A 479 11.68 -5.02 -1.82
CA LEU A 479 11.52 -5.37 -3.23
C LEU A 479 11.05 -4.18 -4.06
N ASP A 480 10.03 -3.46 -3.58
CA ASP A 480 9.54 -2.25 -4.25
C ASP A 480 10.63 -1.16 -4.31
N LYS A 481 11.44 -1.04 -3.24
CA LYS A 481 12.58 -0.10 -3.23
C LYS A 481 13.69 -0.49 -4.19
N MET A 482 13.99 -1.78 -4.30
CA MET A 482 14.93 -2.30 -5.30
C MET A 482 14.43 -2.00 -6.72
N ASP A 483 13.14 -2.23 -6.99
CA ASP A 483 12.53 -1.91 -8.28
C ASP A 483 12.57 -0.41 -8.56
N ASN A 484 12.33 0.45 -7.55
CA ASN A 484 12.48 1.90 -7.69
C ASN A 484 13.91 2.32 -8.01
N ILE A 485 14.92 1.71 -7.37
CA ILE A 485 16.33 1.99 -7.66
C ILE A 485 16.68 1.54 -9.09
N ASN A 486 16.21 0.38 -9.52
CA ASN A 486 16.42 -0.10 -10.88
C ASN A 486 15.78 0.84 -11.91
N GLU A 487 14.58 1.33 -11.64
CA GLU A 487 13.91 2.31 -12.48
C GLU A 487 14.64 3.67 -12.49
N PHE A 488 15.20 4.08 -11.35
CA PHE A 488 16.02 5.29 -11.27
C PHE A 488 17.31 5.15 -12.09
N LYS A 489 17.99 4.02 -12.02
CA LYS A 489 19.15 3.73 -12.88
C LYS A 489 18.79 3.79 -14.36
N ARG A 490 17.66 3.21 -14.72
CA ARG A 490 17.14 3.27 -16.08
C ARG A 490 16.92 4.71 -16.56
N SER A 491 16.32 5.57 -15.73
CA SER A 491 16.15 6.99 -16.08
C SER A 491 17.49 7.71 -16.31
N ILE A 492 18.51 7.35 -15.53
CA ILE A 492 19.85 7.88 -15.71
C ILE A 492 20.48 7.41 -17.03
N GLU A 493 20.39 6.10 -17.33
CA GLU A 493 20.89 5.54 -18.59
C GLU A 493 20.23 6.19 -19.82
N GLU A 494 18.94 6.46 -19.75
CA GLU A 494 18.20 7.18 -20.78
C GLU A 494 18.68 8.63 -20.92
N PHE A 495 18.91 9.31 -19.79
CA PHE A 495 19.46 10.67 -19.79
C PHE A 495 20.87 10.69 -20.39
N GLU A 496 21.72 9.71 -20.02
CA GLU A 496 23.07 9.55 -20.58
C GLU A 496 23.05 9.33 -22.10
N ASN A 497 22.16 8.47 -22.59
CA ASN A 497 22.06 8.16 -24.02
C ASN A 497 21.56 9.34 -24.87
N ASN A 498 20.79 10.26 -24.28
CA ASN A 498 20.23 11.42 -24.96
C ASN A 498 21.14 12.66 -24.90
N ASN A 499 22.27 12.58 -24.21
CA ASN A 499 23.20 13.69 -24.03
C ASN A 499 24.59 13.35 -24.62
N GLN A 500 25.30 14.39 -25.06
CA GLN A 500 26.66 14.25 -25.60
C GLN A 500 27.75 14.39 -24.55
N LYS A 501 27.42 14.89 -23.36
CA LYS A 501 28.33 15.06 -22.24
C LYS A 501 28.49 13.77 -21.44
N GLU A 502 29.58 13.65 -20.72
CA GLU A 502 29.87 12.50 -19.86
C GLU A 502 30.38 12.96 -18.49
N GLY A 503 30.33 12.05 -17.51
CA GLY A 503 30.93 12.27 -16.18
C GLY A 503 30.26 13.39 -15.38
N ILE A 504 31.06 14.22 -14.72
CA ILE A 504 30.60 15.27 -13.80
C ILE A 504 29.83 16.39 -14.48
N GLU A 505 30.17 16.74 -15.74
CA GLU A 505 29.41 17.74 -16.49
C GLU A 505 27.99 17.28 -16.77
N LEU A 506 27.81 16.00 -17.10
CA LEU A 506 26.50 15.40 -17.28
C LEU A 506 25.76 15.27 -15.95
N LEU A 507 26.46 14.97 -14.86
CA LEU A 507 25.88 14.90 -13.52
C LEU A 507 25.23 16.23 -13.11
N SER A 508 25.89 17.35 -13.40
CA SER A 508 25.31 18.69 -13.15
C SER A 508 23.96 18.85 -13.84
N GLU A 509 23.91 18.56 -15.15
CA GLU A 509 22.69 18.68 -15.94
C GLU A 509 21.59 17.71 -15.47
N PHE A 510 21.99 16.50 -15.08
CA PHE A 510 21.04 15.53 -14.52
C PHE A 510 20.43 16.00 -13.20
N LEU A 511 21.24 16.52 -12.26
CA LEU A 511 20.74 17.05 -10.98
C LEU A 511 19.81 18.25 -11.19
N GLU A 512 20.15 19.16 -12.11
CA GLU A 512 19.28 20.29 -12.49
C GLU A 512 17.96 19.79 -13.10
N HIS A 513 18.02 18.75 -13.95
CA HIS A 513 16.82 18.12 -14.51
C HIS A 513 15.91 17.58 -13.40
N ILE A 514 16.46 16.85 -12.42
CA ILE A 514 15.69 16.34 -11.28
C ILE A 514 15.06 17.47 -10.44
N GLU A 515 15.79 18.55 -10.19
CA GLU A 515 15.25 19.71 -9.46
C GLU A 515 14.07 20.36 -10.21
N ASN A 516 14.15 20.48 -11.53
CA ASN A 516 13.08 21.03 -12.36
C ASN A 516 11.82 20.16 -12.39
N LEU A 517 11.92 18.83 -12.15
CA LEU A 517 10.77 17.94 -12.01
C LEU A 517 10.00 18.17 -10.69
N ASN A 518 10.66 18.75 -9.67
CA ASN A 518 10.07 19.00 -8.34
C ASN A 518 9.19 20.27 -8.27
N VAL A 519 8.52 20.68 -9.35
CA VAL A 519 7.63 21.86 -9.35
C VAL A 519 6.49 21.64 -8.35
N LYS A 520 6.40 22.51 -7.36
CA LYS A 520 5.51 22.50 -6.20
C LYS A 520 4.04 22.23 -6.54
N ASN A 521 3.58 21.04 -6.21
CA ASN A 521 2.16 20.66 -6.21
C ASN A 521 1.54 20.96 -4.83
N GLN A 522 1.10 22.22 -4.60
CA GLN A 522 0.56 22.62 -3.29
C GLN A 522 -0.98 22.61 -3.19
N ASN A 523 -1.73 22.39 -4.29
CA ASN A 523 -3.18 22.33 -4.26
C ASN A 523 -3.70 21.05 -4.94
N GLU A 524 -4.34 20.16 -4.18
CA GLU A 524 -4.93 18.91 -4.69
C GLU A 524 -6.17 19.12 -5.58
N SER A 525 -6.78 20.30 -5.56
CA SER A 525 -7.91 20.62 -6.44
C SER A 525 -7.42 20.69 -7.90
N ASN A 526 -8.07 19.94 -8.76
CA ASN A 526 -7.76 19.87 -10.20
C ASN A 526 -6.42 19.21 -10.56
N ALA A 527 -5.77 18.51 -9.62
CA ALA A 527 -4.56 17.73 -9.91
C ALA A 527 -4.92 16.36 -10.50
N VAL A 528 -4.11 15.88 -11.45
CA VAL A 528 -4.18 14.49 -11.93
C VAL A 528 -3.76 13.54 -10.80
N LYS A 529 -4.51 12.47 -10.55
CA LYS A 529 -4.22 11.51 -9.49
C LYS A 529 -3.48 10.31 -10.08
N LEU A 530 -2.29 10.05 -9.56
CA LEU A 530 -1.48 8.87 -9.89
C LEU A 530 -1.53 7.89 -8.73
N MET A 531 -1.88 6.63 -8.97
CA MET A 531 -1.96 5.63 -7.91
C MET A 531 -1.95 4.20 -8.44
N THR A 532 -1.63 3.26 -7.57
CA THR A 532 -1.83 1.86 -7.90
C THR A 532 -3.33 1.54 -7.98
N ILE A 533 -3.68 0.48 -8.72
CA ILE A 533 -5.07 0.01 -8.77
C ILE A 533 -5.57 -0.34 -7.37
N HIS A 534 -4.72 -0.93 -6.50
CA HIS A 534 -5.09 -1.24 -5.12
C HIS A 534 -5.48 0.01 -4.32
N SER A 535 -4.69 1.08 -4.42
CA SER A 535 -4.95 2.35 -3.75
C SER A 535 -6.20 3.07 -4.28
N SER A 536 -6.66 2.73 -5.49
CA SER A 536 -7.86 3.31 -6.09
C SER A 536 -9.17 2.71 -5.54
N LYS A 537 -9.10 1.60 -4.79
CA LYS A 537 -10.30 0.98 -4.19
C LYS A 537 -11.00 1.96 -3.26
N GLY A 538 -12.31 2.09 -3.42
CA GLY A 538 -13.12 3.09 -2.69
C GLY A 538 -13.16 4.48 -3.33
N LEU A 539 -12.28 4.79 -4.29
CA LEU A 539 -12.27 6.08 -5.01
C LEU A 539 -13.05 6.00 -6.33
N GLU A 540 -13.29 7.16 -6.96
CA GLU A 540 -14.00 7.26 -8.23
C GLU A 540 -13.62 8.55 -8.96
N PHE A 541 -13.49 8.48 -10.31
CA PHE A 541 -13.00 9.56 -11.15
C PHE A 541 -13.82 9.65 -12.44
N ASN A 542 -13.88 10.84 -13.05
CA ASN A 542 -14.54 10.97 -14.35
C ASN A 542 -13.82 10.18 -15.43
N ASN A 543 -12.50 10.39 -15.53
CA ASN A 543 -11.65 9.78 -16.56
C ASN A 543 -10.58 8.92 -15.90
N VAL A 544 -10.48 7.68 -16.30
CA VAL A 544 -9.51 6.72 -15.77
C VAL A 544 -8.63 6.20 -16.90
N PHE A 545 -7.33 6.36 -16.73
CA PHE A 545 -6.30 5.82 -17.60
C PHE A 545 -5.69 4.61 -16.90
N ILE A 546 -5.84 3.42 -17.48
CA ILE A 546 -5.23 2.18 -16.99
C ILE A 546 -4.08 1.86 -17.93
N ILE A 547 -2.87 1.98 -17.41
CA ILE A 547 -1.63 1.89 -18.17
C ILE A 547 -0.95 0.53 -17.98
N GLY A 548 -0.07 0.17 -18.92
CA GLY A 548 0.72 -1.05 -18.83
C GLY A 548 -0.16 -2.32 -18.89
N MET A 549 -1.14 -2.36 -19.80
CA MET A 549 -2.06 -3.48 -20.04
C MET A 549 -1.38 -4.62 -20.79
N GLU A 550 -0.33 -5.19 -20.19
CA GLU A 550 0.54 -6.20 -20.80
C GLU A 550 0.86 -7.32 -19.83
N GLU A 551 1.14 -8.52 -20.34
CA GLU A 551 1.54 -9.66 -19.51
C GLU A 551 2.76 -9.35 -18.63
N GLY A 552 2.69 -9.76 -17.36
CA GLY A 552 3.70 -9.46 -16.37
C GLY A 552 3.49 -8.13 -15.64
N GLN A 553 2.54 -7.29 -16.09
CA GLN A 553 2.09 -6.09 -15.39
C GLN A 553 0.60 -6.20 -15.04
N ILE A 554 -0.30 -6.17 -16.01
CA ILE A 554 -1.72 -6.41 -15.83
C ILE A 554 -2.14 -7.44 -16.88
N PRO A 555 -2.25 -8.73 -16.50
CA PRO A 555 -2.07 -9.31 -15.16
C PRO A 555 -0.60 -9.49 -14.74
N LYS A 556 -0.28 -9.31 -13.45
CA LYS A 556 1.03 -9.64 -12.87
C LYS A 556 1.04 -11.11 -12.44
N ILE A 557 1.24 -11.99 -13.41
CA ILE A 557 1.25 -13.44 -13.17
C ILE A 557 2.69 -13.94 -13.15
N ILE A 558 3.10 -14.44 -11.99
CA ILE A 558 4.37 -15.14 -11.81
C ILE A 558 4.00 -16.57 -11.35
N ASN A 559 4.19 -17.57 -12.19
CA ASN A 559 3.85 -18.98 -11.90
C ASN A 559 2.39 -19.14 -11.45
N GLY A 560 1.43 -18.75 -12.30
CA GLY A 560 0.04 -18.54 -11.93
C GLY A 560 -0.76 -19.79 -11.62
N SER A 561 -1.23 -19.90 -10.40
CA SER A 561 -2.42 -20.70 -10.11
C SER A 561 -3.67 -19.98 -10.66
N GLU A 562 -4.74 -20.73 -10.93
CA GLU A 562 -6.02 -20.18 -11.39
C GLU A 562 -6.56 -19.11 -10.42
N GLU A 563 -6.40 -19.32 -9.11
CA GLU A 563 -6.76 -18.38 -8.04
C GLU A 563 -6.09 -17.00 -8.20
N LYS A 564 -4.80 -16.98 -8.54
CA LYS A 564 -4.07 -15.71 -8.78
C LYS A 564 -4.54 -15.00 -10.04
N ILE A 565 -4.87 -15.74 -11.08
CA ILE A 565 -5.46 -15.18 -12.31
C ILE A 565 -6.81 -14.55 -12.00
N GLU A 566 -7.62 -15.19 -11.17
CA GLU A 566 -8.91 -14.64 -10.75
C GLU A 566 -8.76 -13.38 -9.88
N GLU A 567 -7.77 -13.34 -9.00
CA GLU A 567 -7.47 -12.15 -8.19
C GLU A 567 -7.02 -10.98 -9.08
N GLU A 568 -6.12 -11.20 -10.05
CA GLU A 568 -5.71 -10.16 -11.01
C GLU A 568 -6.90 -9.70 -11.88
N ARG A 569 -7.84 -10.59 -12.23
CA ARG A 569 -9.06 -10.21 -12.96
C ARG A 569 -9.99 -9.37 -12.07
N ARG A 570 -10.11 -9.66 -10.77
CA ARG A 570 -10.82 -8.79 -9.81
C ARG A 570 -10.13 -7.43 -9.68
N LEU A 571 -8.80 -7.40 -9.71
CA LEU A 571 -8.04 -6.14 -9.67
C LEU A 571 -8.35 -5.29 -10.91
N PHE A 572 -8.37 -5.89 -12.09
CA PHE A 572 -8.75 -5.18 -13.32
C PHE A 572 -10.22 -4.74 -13.29
N TYR A 573 -11.13 -5.58 -12.79
CA TYR A 573 -12.52 -5.17 -12.54
C TYR A 573 -12.62 -3.95 -11.61
N VAL A 574 -11.82 -3.92 -10.53
CA VAL A 574 -11.74 -2.75 -9.66
C VAL A 574 -11.29 -1.52 -10.44
N ALA A 575 -10.24 -1.62 -11.25
CA ALA A 575 -9.75 -0.49 -12.06
C ALA A 575 -10.83 0.08 -12.98
N LEU A 576 -11.53 -0.78 -13.74
CA LEU A 576 -12.62 -0.37 -14.62
C LEU A 576 -13.74 0.35 -13.87
N THR A 577 -14.13 -0.19 -12.71
CA THR A 577 -15.23 0.35 -11.89
C THR A 577 -14.89 1.64 -11.13
N ARG A 578 -13.65 2.15 -11.25
CA ARG A 578 -13.28 3.48 -10.72
C ARG A 578 -13.78 4.61 -11.61
N SER A 579 -14.05 4.35 -12.88
CA SER A 579 -14.47 5.38 -13.83
C SER A 579 -15.97 5.67 -13.77
N LYS A 580 -16.30 6.97 -13.84
CA LYS A 580 -17.67 7.45 -14.01
C LYS A 580 -18.03 7.57 -15.51
N LYS A 581 -17.15 8.17 -16.31
CA LYS A 581 -17.46 8.58 -17.69
C LYS A 581 -16.62 7.89 -18.75
N LYS A 582 -15.29 7.92 -18.64
CA LYS A 582 -14.38 7.47 -19.69
C LYS A 582 -13.27 6.58 -19.17
N ILE A 583 -12.95 5.54 -19.94
CA ILE A 583 -11.81 4.67 -19.70
C ILE A 583 -10.89 4.69 -20.92
N TYR A 584 -9.60 4.83 -20.65
CA TYR A 584 -8.51 4.71 -21.60
C TYR A 584 -7.62 3.56 -21.14
N LEU A 585 -7.53 2.51 -21.95
CA LEU A 585 -6.63 1.39 -21.76
C LEU A 585 -5.43 1.59 -22.66
N SER A 586 -4.23 1.39 -22.14
CA SER A 586 -3.02 1.49 -22.94
C SER A 586 -1.98 0.45 -22.59
N MET A 587 -1.18 0.09 -23.60
CA MET A 587 -0.01 -0.76 -23.47
C MET A 587 1.09 -0.32 -24.43
N SER A 588 2.32 -0.67 -24.13
CA SER A 588 3.49 -0.49 -25.00
C SER A 588 3.88 -1.82 -25.68
N LYS A 589 4.30 -1.77 -26.95
CA LYS A 589 4.85 -2.94 -27.66
C LYS A 589 6.19 -3.37 -27.12
N GLU A 590 6.99 -2.41 -26.72
CA GLU A 590 8.38 -2.62 -26.33
C GLU A 590 8.67 -1.94 -25.00
N LYS A 591 9.42 -2.65 -24.18
CA LYS A 591 10.06 -2.16 -22.96
C LYS A 591 11.56 -2.28 -23.06
N ILE A 592 12.26 -1.34 -22.48
CA ILE A 592 13.71 -1.44 -22.34
C ILE A 592 13.99 -1.92 -20.91
N ILE A 593 14.45 -3.17 -20.76
CA ILE A 593 14.88 -3.73 -19.48
C ILE A 593 16.36 -4.12 -19.61
N ASN A 594 17.23 -3.58 -18.74
CA ASN A 594 18.67 -3.83 -18.76
C ASN A 594 19.31 -3.61 -20.15
N ASN A 595 18.99 -2.48 -20.80
CA ASN A 595 19.44 -2.12 -22.16
C ASN A 595 19.04 -3.13 -23.25
N LYS A 596 18.08 -4.01 -22.98
CA LYS A 596 17.52 -4.92 -23.98
C LYS A 596 16.08 -4.53 -24.25
N VAL A 597 15.75 -4.38 -25.53
CA VAL A 597 14.36 -4.21 -25.95
C VAL A 597 13.66 -5.55 -25.79
N ILE A 598 12.63 -5.56 -24.97
CA ILE A 598 11.74 -6.72 -24.78
C ILE A 598 10.39 -6.38 -25.41
N THR A 599 9.98 -7.23 -26.34
CA THR A 599 8.64 -7.10 -26.94
C THR A 599 7.59 -7.64 -25.97
N ASN A 600 6.63 -6.81 -25.62
CA ASN A 600 5.50 -7.18 -24.76
C ASN A 600 4.48 -8.02 -25.55
N LYS A 601 3.90 -9.00 -24.88
CA LYS A 601 2.81 -9.83 -25.42
C LYS A 601 1.46 -9.37 -24.92
#